data_e3820bddbd68967aec10732f78906b4b
#
_entry.id   e3820bddbd68967aec10732f78906b4b
#
_cell.length_a   1.000
_cell.length_b   1.000
_cell.length_c   1.000
_cell.angle_alpha   90.00
_cell.angle_beta   90.00
_cell.angle_gamma   90.00
#
_symmetry.space_group_name_H-M   'P 1'
#
loop_
_entity.id
_entity.type
_entity.pdbx_description
1 polymer ?
#
loop_
_entity_poly.entity_id
_entity_poly.type
_entity_poly.pdbx_seq_one_letter_code
_entity_poly.pdbx_strand_id
1 'polypeptide(L)'
;YTRPEVWEGRAVPEVLLTGDHAKVAKWRRKKQLERTLDKRPDMFEKLELGDKMDRKLVEEIKYERLPEGEKLRFEPRRAEPADVPGVMQIVAQAQRYLRESGVDQWQDGYPREEVLYGDIELGRGWVFEHEGELAGYVCISMLHEPSYDVIDGAWLTEGDNYAVVHRAMTADKYRGTRLARDMFSLAFDLAAGLGKASVRVDTHRDNRAMNRLASEKLGFSYCGEVDVSLMDPGHDSRRNAYEKLI
;
A
#
# COMPACT_ATOMS: atom_id res chain seq x y z
N TYR A 1 2.70 -29.33 10.95
CA TYR A 1 3.26 -28.12 10.31
C TYR A 1 3.85 -27.07 11.27
N THR A 2 4.10 -27.38 12.53
CA THR A 2 4.50 -26.32 13.47
C THR A 2 5.84 -26.59 14.22
N ARG A 3 6.43 -27.76 14.08
CA ARG A 3 7.77 -28.07 14.62
C ARG A 3 8.36 -29.30 13.94
N PRO A 4 9.65 -29.28 13.58
CA PRO A 4 10.57 -28.13 13.57
C PRO A 4 10.15 -27.07 12.54
N GLU A 5 10.62 -25.81 12.70
CA GLU A 5 10.29 -24.70 11.77
C GLU A 5 10.83 -24.95 10.36
N VAL A 6 11.81 -25.80 10.23
CA VAL A 6 12.35 -26.28 8.95
C VAL A 6 12.42 -27.79 8.97
N TRP A 7 11.78 -28.45 8.01
CA TRP A 7 11.85 -29.89 7.80
C TRP A 7 12.37 -30.21 6.41
N GLU A 8 13.47 -30.95 6.31
CA GLU A 8 14.10 -31.34 5.03
C GLU A 8 14.27 -30.15 4.07
N GLY A 9 14.73 -29.00 4.59
CA GLY A 9 14.94 -27.77 3.81
C GLY A 9 13.65 -27.00 3.46
N ARG A 10 12.48 -27.44 3.95
CA ARG A 10 11.21 -26.75 3.76
C ARG A 10 10.81 -25.99 5.01
N ALA A 11 10.78 -24.67 4.92
CA ALA A 11 10.32 -23.83 6.01
C ALA A 11 8.81 -23.92 6.22
N VAL A 12 8.37 -23.84 7.47
CA VAL A 12 6.98 -23.63 7.80
C VAL A 12 6.59 -22.22 7.32
N PRO A 13 5.45 -22.06 6.57
CA PRO A 13 5.00 -20.73 6.18
C PRO A 13 4.87 -19.80 7.39
N GLU A 14 5.48 -18.63 7.32
CA GLU A 14 5.50 -17.64 8.43
C GLU A 14 4.11 -17.35 9.00
N VAL A 15 3.09 -17.25 8.14
CA VAL A 15 1.71 -17.00 8.55
C VAL A 15 1.20 -18.02 9.58
N LEU A 16 1.72 -19.25 9.59
CA LEU A 16 1.34 -20.28 10.55
C LEU A 16 2.03 -20.09 11.92
N LEU A 17 3.05 -19.26 11.98
CA LEU A 17 3.82 -18.95 13.19
C LEU A 17 3.35 -17.66 13.88
N THR A 18 2.54 -16.84 13.20
CA THR A 18 2.11 -15.51 13.68
C THR A 18 1.12 -15.57 14.85
N GLY A 19 0.46 -16.69 15.10
CA GLY A 19 -0.65 -16.80 16.07
C GLY A 19 -1.94 -16.07 15.63
N ASP A 20 -1.94 -15.38 14.49
CA ASP A 20 -3.11 -14.69 13.96
C ASP A 20 -4.07 -15.67 13.25
N HIS A 21 -5.08 -16.12 13.98
CA HIS A 21 -6.03 -17.10 13.46
C HIS A 21 -6.78 -16.64 12.21
N ALA A 22 -7.05 -15.35 12.06
CA ALA A 22 -7.73 -14.81 10.88
C ALA A 22 -6.82 -14.88 9.64
N LYS A 23 -5.55 -14.48 9.79
CA LYS A 23 -4.56 -14.62 8.71
C LYS A 23 -4.33 -16.08 8.33
N VAL A 24 -4.22 -16.95 9.31
CA VAL A 24 -4.07 -18.41 9.08
C VAL A 24 -5.29 -18.98 8.35
N ALA A 25 -6.51 -18.62 8.73
CA ALA A 25 -7.75 -19.07 8.07
C ALA A 25 -7.79 -18.61 6.60
N LYS A 26 -7.49 -17.33 6.35
CA LYS A 26 -7.41 -16.76 4.99
C LYS A 26 -6.37 -17.48 4.13
N TRP A 27 -5.17 -17.70 4.68
CA TRP A 27 -4.09 -18.41 3.98
C TRP A 27 -4.49 -19.86 3.65
N ARG A 28 -5.10 -20.59 4.62
CA ARG A 28 -5.59 -21.94 4.40
C ARG A 28 -6.63 -21.98 3.30
N ARG A 29 -7.57 -21.02 3.29
CA ARG A 29 -8.62 -20.94 2.26
C ARG A 29 -8.00 -20.68 0.88
N LYS A 30 -7.03 -19.76 0.78
CA LYS A 30 -6.29 -19.54 -0.48
C LYS A 30 -5.61 -20.81 -0.96
N LYS A 31 -4.93 -21.53 -0.07
CA LYS A 31 -4.26 -22.81 -0.41
C LYS A 31 -5.23 -23.93 -0.81
N GLN A 32 -6.45 -23.95 -0.27
CA GLN A 32 -7.51 -24.87 -0.72
C GLN A 32 -7.91 -24.55 -2.17
N LEU A 33 -8.19 -23.27 -2.47
CA LEU A 33 -8.58 -22.82 -3.79
C LEU A 33 -7.48 -23.09 -4.82
N GLU A 34 -6.22 -22.81 -4.51
CA GLU A 34 -5.06 -23.12 -5.35
C GLU A 34 -4.99 -24.63 -5.67
N ARG A 35 -5.11 -25.49 -4.66
CA ARG A 35 -5.08 -26.95 -4.84
C ARG A 35 -6.25 -27.47 -5.68
N THR A 36 -7.43 -26.85 -5.50
CA THR A 36 -8.61 -27.22 -6.31
C THR A 36 -8.36 -26.84 -7.76
N LEU A 37 -7.84 -25.66 -8.02
CA LEU A 37 -7.49 -25.24 -9.39
C LEU A 37 -6.45 -26.18 -10.03
N ASP A 38 -5.43 -26.62 -9.25
CA ASP A 38 -4.36 -27.49 -9.76
C ASP A 38 -4.84 -28.93 -10.04
N LYS A 39 -5.64 -29.49 -9.15
CA LYS A 39 -5.98 -30.92 -9.19
C LYS A 39 -7.33 -31.19 -9.84
N ARG A 40 -8.23 -30.24 -9.80
CA ARG A 40 -9.61 -30.37 -10.27
C ARG A 40 -10.10 -29.05 -10.85
N PRO A 41 -9.51 -28.57 -11.98
CA PRO A 41 -9.94 -27.34 -12.65
C PRO A 41 -11.43 -27.40 -13.02
N ASP A 42 -11.93 -28.58 -13.39
CA ASP A 42 -13.35 -28.82 -13.65
C ASP A 42 -14.27 -28.50 -12.48
N MET A 43 -13.82 -28.72 -11.25
CA MET A 43 -14.56 -28.36 -10.03
C MET A 43 -14.37 -26.90 -9.67
N PHE A 44 -13.18 -26.34 -9.95
CA PHE A 44 -12.90 -24.95 -9.66
C PHE A 44 -13.78 -24.01 -10.51
N GLU A 45 -14.01 -24.36 -11.79
CA GLU A 45 -14.90 -23.59 -12.70
C GLU A 45 -16.37 -23.62 -12.25
N LYS A 46 -16.78 -24.71 -11.59
CA LYS A 46 -18.15 -24.88 -11.07
C LYS A 46 -18.33 -24.36 -9.65
N LEU A 47 -17.27 -23.74 -9.07
CA LEU A 47 -17.32 -23.28 -7.69
C LEU A 47 -18.25 -22.06 -7.57
N GLU A 48 -19.32 -22.19 -6.83
CA GLU A 48 -20.19 -21.07 -6.46
C GLU A 48 -19.50 -20.23 -5.37
N LEU A 49 -18.94 -19.09 -5.77
CA LEU A 49 -18.25 -18.16 -4.88
C LEU A 49 -19.28 -17.23 -4.20
N GLY A 50 -19.92 -17.73 -3.14
CA GLY A 50 -20.91 -16.96 -2.37
C GLY A 50 -20.27 -15.84 -1.55
N ASP A 51 -19.04 -16.04 -1.06
CA ASP A 51 -18.34 -15.11 -0.19
C ASP A 51 -17.47 -14.12 -0.98
N LYS A 52 -17.52 -12.84 -0.57
CA LYS A 52 -16.68 -11.77 -1.13
C LYS A 52 -15.18 -12.07 -0.97
N MET A 53 -14.80 -12.73 0.12
CA MET A 53 -13.42 -13.13 0.38
C MET A 53 -12.97 -14.19 -0.64
N ASP A 54 -13.76 -15.21 -0.89
CA ASP A 54 -13.46 -16.28 -1.85
C ASP A 54 -13.29 -15.72 -3.27
N ARG A 55 -14.19 -14.83 -3.71
CA ARG A 55 -14.08 -14.15 -5.00
C ARG A 55 -12.74 -13.42 -5.12
N LYS A 56 -12.37 -12.66 -4.10
CA LYS A 56 -11.10 -11.93 -4.07
C LYS A 56 -9.88 -12.86 -4.09
N LEU A 57 -9.92 -13.97 -3.35
CA LEU A 57 -8.85 -14.96 -3.36
C LEU A 57 -8.69 -15.65 -4.72
N VAL A 58 -9.81 -15.94 -5.40
CA VAL A 58 -9.78 -16.51 -6.76
C VAL A 58 -9.17 -15.52 -7.76
N GLU A 59 -9.52 -14.24 -7.68
CA GLU A 59 -8.90 -13.21 -8.50
C GLU A 59 -7.40 -13.08 -8.21
N GLU A 60 -6.99 -13.07 -6.93
CA GLU A 60 -5.57 -13.08 -6.54
C GLU A 60 -4.84 -14.30 -7.13
N ILE A 61 -5.41 -15.51 -7.04
CA ILE A 61 -4.81 -16.75 -7.56
C ILE A 61 -4.69 -16.70 -9.08
N LYS A 62 -5.74 -16.28 -9.78
CA LYS A 62 -5.73 -16.17 -11.24
C LYS A 62 -4.66 -15.18 -11.69
N TYR A 63 -4.59 -14.02 -11.06
CA TYR A 63 -3.59 -13.00 -11.36
C TYR A 63 -2.15 -13.50 -11.11
N GLU A 64 -1.88 -14.16 -9.97
CA GLU A 64 -0.56 -14.71 -9.65
C GLU A 64 -0.07 -15.75 -10.67
N ARG A 65 -1.00 -16.42 -11.36
CA ARG A 65 -0.72 -17.45 -12.37
C ARG A 65 -0.66 -16.93 -13.80
N LEU A 66 -0.99 -15.67 -14.03
CA LEU A 66 -0.77 -15.07 -15.33
C LEU A 66 0.72 -15.16 -15.70
N PRO A 67 1.06 -15.46 -16.97
CA PRO A 67 2.41 -15.29 -17.47
C PRO A 67 2.95 -13.90 -17.15
N GLU A 68 4.26 -13.77 -16.89
CA GLU A 68 4.85 -12.46 -16.57
C GLU A 68 4.56 -11.40 -17.63
N GLY A 69 4.44 -11.79 -18.91
CA GLY A 69 4.10 -10.88 -20.00
C GLY A 69 2.64 -10.39 -19.99
N GLU A 70 1.76 -11.08 -19.27
CA GLU A 70 0.34 -10.71 -19.14
C GLU A 70 0.03 -9.98 -17.83
N LYS A 71 0.99 -9.90 -16.91
CA LYS A 71 0.85 -9.15 -15.67
C LYS A 71 1.02 -7.66 -15.95
N LEU A 72 0.14 -6.86 -15.37
CA LEU A 72 0.30 -5.41 -15.42
C LEU A 72 1.69 -5.03 -14.88
N ARG A 73 2.47 -4.34 -15.69
CA ARG A 73 3.77 -3.77 -15.30
C ARG A 73 3.60 -2.27 -15.15
N PHE A 74 4.14 -1.75 -14.09
CA PHE A 74 4.13 -0.32 -13.81
C PHE A 74 5.58 0.14 -13.72
N GLU A 75 5.95 1.09 -14.59
CA GLU A 75 7.30 1.62 -14.68
C GLU A 75 7.41 2.88 -13.82
N PRO A 76 8.20 2.88 -12.74
CA PRO A 76 8.41 4.07 -11.93
C PRO A 76 9.44 5.00 -12.56
N ARG A 77 9.14 6.30 -12.55
CA ARG A 77 10.12 7.36 -12.83
C ARG A 77 9.89 8.57 -11.93
N ARG A 78 10.88 9.43 -11.84
CA ARG A 78 10.70 10.73 -11.17
C ARG A 78 9.60 11.49 -11.87
N ALA A 79 8.75 12.14 -11.07
CA ALA A 79 7.75 13.06 -11.59
C ALA A 79 8.42 14.34 -12.11
N GLU A 80 7.88 14.86 -13.18
CA GLU A 80 8.31 16.10 -13.84
C GLU A 80 7.16 17.11 -13.84
N PRO A 81 7.42 18.42 -14.00
CA PRO A 81 6.36 19.44 -14.03
C PRO A 81 5.28 19.18 -15.09
N ALA A 82 5.65 18.53 -16.19
CA ALA A 82 4.70 18.15 -17.25
C ALA A 82 3.69 17.10 -16.83
N ASP A 83 3.96 16.33 -15.75
CA ASP A 83 3.05 15.31 -15.23
C ASP A 83 1.93 15.90 -14.38
N VAL A 84 2.12 17.08 -13.82
CA VAL A 84 1.21 17.68 -12.84
C VAL A 84 -0.24 17.69 -13.30
N PRO A 85 -0.59 18.10 -14.55
CA PRO A 85 -1.97 18.07 -14.99
C PRO A 85 -2.60 16.66 -14.98
N GLY A 86 -1.81 15.64 -15.37
CA GLY A 86 -2.25 14.23 -15.33
C GLY A 86 -2.38 13.70 -13.90
N VAL A 87 -1.43 14.04 -13.03
CA VAL A 87 -1.48 13.67 -11.60
C VAL A 87 -2.67 14.33 -10.92
N MET A 88 -3.02 15.59 -11.24
CA MET A 88 -4.21 16.25 -10.70
C MET A 88 -5.53 15.55 -11.10
N GLN A 89 -5.58 14.88 -12.25
CA GLN A 89 -6.72 14.02 -12.58
C GLN A 89 -6.80 12.80 -11.65
N ILE A 90 -5.66 12.21 -11.29
CA ILE A 90 -5.60 11.11 -10.31
C ILE A 90 -5.97 11.62 -8.91
N VAL A 91 -5.55 12.82 -8.52
CA VAL A 91 -5.98 13.49 -7.28
C VAL A 91 -7.49 13.61 -7.22
N ALA A 92 -8.12 14.13 -8.27
CA ALA A 92 -9.59 14.27 -8.33
C ALA A 92 -10.32 12.91 -8.20
N GLN A 93 -9.76 11.85 -8.80
CA GLN A 93 -10.29 10.49 -8.66
C GLN A 93 -10.15 9.98 -7.21
N ALA A 94 -9.00 10.21 -6.58
CA ALA A 94 -8.76 9.82 -5.20
C ALA A 94 -9.67 10.56 -4.21
N GLN A 95 -9.84 11.89 -4.37
CA GLN A 95 -10.75 12.71 -3.57
C GLN A 95 -12.20 12.22 -3.69
N ARG A 96 -12.65 11.94 -4.90
CA ARG A 96 -13.99 11.37 -5.16
C ARG A 96 -14.15 10.03 -4.45
N TYR A 97 -13.19 9.13 -4.58
CA TYR A 97 -13.22 7.81 -3.92
C TYR A 97 -13.29 7.91 -2.39
N LEU A 98 -12.50 8.80 -1.79
CA LEU A 98 -12.52 9.04 -0.34
C LEU A 98 -13.87 9.56 0.10
N ARG A 99 -14.45 10.54 -0.61
CA ARG A 99 -15.79 11.09 -0.35
C ARG A 99 -16.88 10.03 -0.42
N GLU A 100 -16.89 9.22 -1.47
CA GLU A 100 -17.86 8.14 -1.65
C GLU A 100 -17.71 7.03 -0.60
N SER A 101 -16.50 6.90 -0.03
CA SER A 101 -16.20 5.98 1.07
C SER A 101 -16.52 6.57 2.46
N GLY A 102 -16.98 7.83 2.53
CA GLY A 102 -17.26 8.54 3.79
C GLY A 102 -16.01 8.94 4.56
N VAL A 103 -14.87 9.08 3.89
CA VAL A 103 -13.60 9.46 4.51
C VAL A 103 -13.35 10.94 4.33
N ASP A 104 -13.22 11.67 5.44
CA ASP A 104 -12.93 13.11 5.47
C ASP A 104 -11.41 13.37 5.37
N GLN A 105 -10.81 12.91 4.25
CA GLN A 105 -9.42 13.15 3.91
C GLN A 105 -9.39 13.80 2.53
N TRP A 106 -8.60 14.88 2.37
CA TRP A 106 -8.41 15.62 1.13
C TRP A 106 -9.68 16.31 0.57
N GLN A 107 -10.68 16.57 1.40
CA GLN A 107 -11.95 17.13 0.94
C GLN A 107 -11.93 18.67 0.85
N ASP A 108 -10.89 19.34 1.30
CA ASP A 108 -10.62 20.78 1.20
C ASP A 108 -9.79 21.18 -0.04
N GLY A 109 -9.59 20.24 -0.96
CA GLY A 109 -8.81 20.44 -2.19
C GLY A 109 -7.32 20.08 -2.08
N TYR A 110 -6.88 19.52 -0.96
CA TYR A 110 -5.55 18.93 -0.84
C TYR A 110 -5.49 17.57 -1.56
N PRO A 111 -4.35 17.17 -2.18
CA PRO A 111 -3.19 18.02 -2.51
C PRO A 111 -3.49 18.94 -3.69
N ARG A 112 -2.96 20.16 -3.64
CA ARG A 112 -3.03 21.13 -4.74
C ARG A 112 -1.81 21.00 -5.64
N GLU A 113 -1.83 21.67 -6.78
CA GLU A 113 -0.71 21.63 -7.76
C GLU A 113 0.62 22.07 -7.12
N GLU A 114 0.60 23.09 -6.24
CA GLU A 114 1.79 23.62 -5.59
C GLU A 114 2.48 22.57 -4.72
N VAL A 115 1.70 21.66 -4.11
CA VAL A 115 2.24 20.54 -3.32
C VAL A 115 3.00 19.57 -4.24
N LEU A 116 2.44 19.28 -5.41
CA LEU A 116 3.08 18.38 -6.38
C LEU A 116 4.34 19.02 -6.97
N TYR A 117 4.30 20.31 -7.30
CA TYR A 117 5.51 21.04 -7.74
C TYR A 117 6.59 21.04 -6.66
N GLY A 118 6.23 21.24 -5.40
CA GLY A 118 7.18 21.12 -4.27
C GLY A 118 7.76 19.71 -4.11
N ASP A 119 6.96 18.65 -4.34
CA ASP A 119 7.47 17.28 -4.33
C ASP A 119 8.47 17.03 -5.48
N ILE A 120 8.20 17.60 -6.65
CA ILE A 120 9.07 17.49 -7.82
C ILE A 120 10.37 18.25 -7.59
N GLU A 121 10.30 19.49 -7.12
CA GLU A 121 11.48 20.33 -6.83
C GLU A 121 12.42 19.69 -5.82
N LEU A 122 11.86 19.06 -4.78
CA LEU A 122 12.62 18.30 -3.78
C LEU A 122 13.02 16.90 -4.26
N GLY A 123 12.69 16.52 -5.49
CA GLY A 123 13.03 15.22 -6.08
C GLY A 123 12.41 14.04 -5.34
N ARG A 124 11.26 14.21 -4.69
CA ARG A 124 10.56 13.16 -3.91
C ARG A 124 9.27 12.65 -4.57
N GLY A 125 8.77 13.32 -5.61
CA GLY A 125 7.63 12.88 -6.41
C GLY A 125 8.00 11.77 -7.40
N TRP A 126 7.17 10.75 -7.48
CA TRP A 126 7.30 9.62 -8.42
C TRP A 126 5.98 9.36 -9.11
N VAL A 127 6.02 9.13 -10.40
CA VAL A 127 4.90 8.61 -11.19
C VAL A 127 5.15 7.17 -11.58
N PHE A 128 4.07 6.44 -11.74
CA PHE A 128 4.07 5.09 -12.30
C PHE A 128 3.28 5.10 -13.59
N GLU A 129 3.85 4.51 -14.62
CA GLU A 129 3.24 4.43 -15.95
C GLU A 129 2.92 2.98 -16.31
N HIS A 130 1.87 2.81 -17.10
CA HIS A 130 1.54 1.56 -17.75
C HIS A 130 1.21 1.87 -19.21
N GLU A 131 1.98 1.31 -20.15
CA GLU A 131 1.82 1.55 -21.60
C GLU A 131 1.79 3.05 -21.98
N GLY A 132 2.60 3.86 -21.31
CA GLY A 132 2.71 5.31 -21.55
C GLY A 132 1.59 6.16 -20.92
N GLU A 133 0.66 5.54 -20.18
CA GLU A 133 -0.37 6.25 -19.42
C GLU A 133 0.04 6.37 -17.94
N LEU A 134 -0.25 7.52 -17.33
CA LEU A 134 -0.05 7.70 -15.87
C LEU A 134 -1.02 6.79 -15.11
N ALA A 135 -0.46 5.86 -14.34
CA ALA A 135 -1.20 4.90 -13.54
C ALA A 135 -1.33 5.33 -12.07
N GLY A 136 -0.37 6.09 -11.56
CA GLY A 136 -0.38 6.52 -10.17
C GLY A 136 0.75 7.47 -9.83
N TYR A 137 0.66 8.03 -8.61
CA TYR A 137 1.64 8.96 -8.05
C TYR A 137 1.92 8.61 -6.59
N VAL A 138 3.15 8.84 -6.16
CA VAL A 138 3.56 8.73 -4.76
C VAL A 138 4.65 9.75 -4.45
N CYS A 139 4.61 10.35 -3.27
CA CYS A 139 5.72 11.09 -2.72
C CYS A 139 6.49 10.19 -1.74
N ILE A 140 7.79 10.03 -1.97
CA ILE A 140 8.71 9.28 -1.11
C ILE A 140 9.75 10.26 -0.58
N SER A 141 9.65 10.59 0.70
CA SER A 141 10.52 11.56 1.38
C SER A 141 11.53 10.85 2.26
N MET A 142 12.78 11.31 2.20
CA MET A 142 13.86 10.90 3.11
C MET A 142 14.15 11.99 4.17
N LEU A 143 13.32 13.02 4.18
CA LEU A 143 13.44 14.15 5.10
C LEU A 143 12.65 13.87 6.38
N HIS A 144 13.05 14.55 7.43
CA HIS A 144 12.30 14.64 8.67
C HIS A 144 10.86 15.12 8.44
N GLU A 145 9.89 14.48 9.11
CA GLU A 145 8.48 14.83 9.03
C GLU A 145 8.02 15.41 10.38
N PRO A 146 7.85 16.74 10.48
CA PRO A 146 7.53 17.38 11.76
C PRO A 146 6.24 16.88 12.42
N SER A 147 5.24 16.45 11.67
CA SER A 147 4.01 15.90 12.23
C SER A 147 4.21 14.55 12.93
N TYR A 148 5.39 13.93 12.76
CA TYR A 148 5.73 12.67 13.42
C TYR A 148 6.53 12.81 14.70
N ASP A 149 6.86 14.05 15.11
CA ASP A 149 7.57 14.34 16.37
C ASP A 149 6.71 14.03 17.60
N VAL A 150 5.40 14.17 17.45
CA VAL A 150 4.44 13.87 18.51
C VAL A 150 3.52 12.76 18.04
N ILE A 151 3.60 11.62 18.70
CA ILE A 151 2.75 10.45 18.44
C ILE A 151 2.04 10.03 19.73
N ASP A 152 0.73 9.78 19.63
CA ASP A 152 -0.02 9.08 20.67
C ASP A 152 0.18 7.57 20.50
N GLY A 153 1.30 7.09 21.03
CA GLY A 153 1.83 5.74 20.85
C GLY A 153 3.36 5.75 20.83
N ALA A 154 3.98 4.89 20.04
CA ALA A 154 5.43 4.82 19.90
C ALA A 154 5.84 4.30 18.54
N TRP A 155 6.80 4.97 17.89
CA TRP A 155 7.49 4.47 16.70
C TRP A 155 8.36 3.25 17.04
N LEU A 156 8.63 2.40 16.05
CA LEU A 156 9.54 1.25 16.20
C LEU A 156 11.01 1.69 16.24
N THR A 157 11.33 2.82 15.59
CA THR A 157 12.68 3.38 15.53
C THR A 157 12.71 4.78 16.14
N GLU A 158 13.82 5.12 16.79
CA GLU A 158 14.07 6.45 17.32
C GLU A 158 14.76 7.37 16.30
N GLY A 159 14.57 8.69 16.46
CA GLY A 159 15.20 9.72 15.63
C GLY A 159 14.69 9.76 14.19
N ASP A 160 15.50 10.35 13.28
CA ASP A 160 15.09 10.73 11.92
C ASP A 160 15.58 9.76 10.83
N ASN A 161 16.04 8.56 11.23
CA ASN A 161 16.56 7.59 10.28
C ASN A 161 15.45 6.76 9.62
N TYR A 162 14.41 7.41 9.13
CA TYR A 162 13.29 6.78 8.42
C TYR A 162 13.03 7.45 7.07
N ALA A 163 12.30 6.76 6.21
CA ALA A 163 11.67 7.34 5.03
C ALA A 163 10.16 7.46 5.26
N VAL A 164 9.50 8.35 4.54
CA VAL A 164 8.05 8.55 4.62
C VAL A 164 7.41 8.41 3.26
N VAL A 165 6.28 7.71 3.23
CA VAL A 165 5.43 7.61 2.04
C VAL A 165 4.21 8.50 2.22
N HIS A 166 4.09 9.50 1.37
CA HIS A 166 2.94 10.40 1.31
C HIS A 166 2.21 10.28 -0.02
N ARG A 167 0.93 10.65 -0.04
CA ARG A 167 0.15 10.85 -1.27
C ARG A 167 0.21 9.68 -2.25
N ALA A 168 0.22 8.44 -1.75
CA ALA A 168 0.14 7.26 -2.61
C ALA A 168 -1.26 7.19 -3.25
N MET A 169 -1.33 7.40 -4.55
CA MET A 169 -2.58 7.47 -5.32
C MET A 169 -2.50 6.59 -6.57
N THR A 170 -3.61 5.93 -6.88
CA THR A 170 -3.75 5.13 -8.11
C THR A 170 -4.91 5.66 -8.93
N ALA A 171 -4.75 5.75 -10.24
CA ALA A 171 -5.87 6.03 -11.12
C ALA A 171 -6.95 4.95 -10.99
N ASP A 172 -8.22 5.32 -11.18
CA ASP A 172 -9.39 4.44 -10.99
C ASP A 172 -9.26 3.12 -11.75
N LYS A 173 -8.76 3.19 -12.99
CA LYS A 173 -8.49 2.05 -13.89
C LYS A 173 -7.57 0.99 -13.25
N TYR A 174 -6.64 1.43 -12.39
CA TYR A 174 -5.63 0.57 -11.78
C TYR A 174 -5.86 0.32 -10.28
N ARG A 175 -7.01 0.76 -9.76
CA ARG A 175 -7.36 0.51 -8.35
C ARG A 175 -7.58 -0.97 -8.10
N GLY A 176 -7.02 -1.46 -6.99
CA GLY A 176 -7.11 -2.87 -6.61
C GLY A 176 -6.06 -3.77 -7.28
N THR A 177 -5.24 -3.23 -8.18
CA THR A 177 -4.08 -3.93 -8.76
C THR A 177 -2.90 -3.95 -7.78
N ARG A 178 -1.73 -4.43 -8.26
CA ARG A 178 -0.49 -4.42 -7.49
C ARG A 178 0.15 -3.04 -7.34
N LEU A 179 -0.29 -2.02 -8.09
CA LEU A 179 0.36 -0.72 -8.22
C LEU A 179 0.72 -0.08 -6.86
N ALA A 180 -0.23 -0.07 -5.90
CA ALA A 180 0.07 0.47 -4.58
C ALA A 180 1.21 -0.29 -3.87
N ARG A 181 1.30 -1.61 -4.04
CA ARG A 181 2.43 -2.40 -3.49
C ARG A 181 3.74 -2.05 -4.17
N ASP A 182 3.72 -1.81 -5.49
CA ASP A 182 4.91 -1.44 -6.26
C ASP A 182 5.43 -0.06 -5.81
N MET A 183 4.54 0.90 -5.48
CA MET A 183 4.91 2.18 -4.89
C MET A 183 5.65 2.01 -3.56
N PHE A 184 5.15 1.15 -2.68
CA PHE A 184 5.82 0.87 -1.41
C PHE A 184 7.10 0.06 -1.58
N SER A 185 7.17 -0.86 -2.56
CA SER A 185 8.42 -1.57 -2.87
C SER A 185 9.51 -0.60 -3.28
N LEU A 186 9.19 0.35 -4.17
CA LEU A 186 10.13 1.42 -4.54
C LEU A 186 10.58 2.23 -3.31
N ALA A 187 9.65 2.55 -2.40
CA ALA A 187 10.00 3.29 -1.19
C ALA A 187 10.98 2.51 -0.29
N PHE A 188 10.78 1.19 -0.13
CA PHE A 188 11.71 0.33 0.61
C PHE A 188 13.07 0.25 -0.06
N ASP A 189 13.12 0.07 -1.39
CA ASP A 189 14.38 -0.04 -2.14
C ASP A 189 15.19 1.26 -2.04
N LEU A 190 14.54 2.42 -2.18
CA LEU A 190 15.18 3.73 -2.05
C LEU A 190 15.66 3.98 -0.60
N ALA A 191 14.84 3.66 0.39
CA ALA A 191 15.17 3.83 1.79
C ALA A 191 16.36 2.93 2.20
N ALA A 192 16.35 1.66 1.79
CA ALA A 192 17.45 0.72 2.01
C ALA A 192 18.75 1.20 1.34
N GLY A 193 18.65 1.68 0.08
CA GLY A 193 19.79 2.22 -0.66
C GLY A 193 20.43 3.45 0.01
N LEU A 194 19.69 4.18 0.85
CA LEU A 194 20.15 5.32 1.62
C LEU A 194 20.43 5.00 3.10
N GLY A 195 20.37 3.72 3.49
CA GLY A 195 20.67 3.28 4.85
C GLY A 195 19.63 3.73 5.89
N LYS A 196 18.38 3.97 5.48
CA LYS A 196 17.29 4.24 6.40
C LYS A 196 16.93 2.98 7.19
N ALA A 197 16.51 3.14 8.44
CA ALA A 197 16.16 2.01 9.31
C ALA A 197 14.72 1.51 9.09
N SER A 198 13.84 2.40 8.63
CA SER A 198 12.41 2.09 8.48
C SER A 198 11.73 2.97 7.42
N VAL A 199 10.51 2.56 7.08
CA VAL A 199 9.55 3.37 6.32
C VAL A 199 8.34 3.63 7.21
N ARG A 200 7.89 4.89 7.27
CA ARG A 200 6.69 5.34 7.97
C ARG A 200 5.62 5.77 6.99
N VAL A 201 4.37 5.63 7.38
CA VAL A 201 3.20 6.10 6.63
C VAL A 201 2.06 6.38 7.59
N ASP A 202 1.28 7.40 7.29
CA ASP A 202 0.05 7.71 8.00
C ASP A 202 -1.17 7.66 7.06
N THR A 203 -2.35 7.50 7.63
CA THR A 203 -3.60 7.55 6.89
C THR A 203 -4.78 7.84 7.83
N HIS A 204 -5.84 8.43 7.29
CA HIS A 204 -7.06 8.66 8.05
C HIS A 204 -7.61 7.36 8.65
N ARG A 205 -8.12 7.42 9.90
CA ARG A 205 -8.62 6.23 10.62
C ARG A 205 -9.70 5.47 9.84
N ASP A 206 -10.54 6.19 9.09
CA ASP A 206 -11.64 5.60 8.31
C ASP A 206 -11.22 5.17 6.90
N ASN A 207 -9.99 5.46 6.47
CA ASN A 207 -9.46 4.99 5.20
C ASN A 207 -9.13 3.49 5.27
N ARG A 208 -10.18 2.67 5.26
CA ARG A 208 -10.07 1.20 5.42
C ARG A 208 -9.16 0.57 4.37
N ALA A 209 -9.15 1.12 3.15
CA ALA A 209 -8.32 0.58 2.06
C ALA A 209 -6.84 0.73 2.40
N MET A 210 -6.41 1.92 2.82
CA MET A 210 -5.02 2.20 3.15
C MET A 210 -4.59 1.53 4.46
N ASN A 211 -5.44 1.56 5.50
CA ASN A 211 -5.19 0.86 6.76
C ASN A 211 -4.96 -0.64 6.53
N ARG A 212 -5.77 -1.29 5.67
CA ARG A 212 -5.59 -2.71 5.32
C ARG A 212 -4.39 -2.96 4.43
N LEU A 213 -4.08 -2.03 3.52
CA LEU A 213 -2.87 -2.13 2.70
C LEU A 213 -1.64 -2.12 3.60
N ALA A 214 -1.50 -1.14 4.48
CA ALA A 214 -0.37 -1.02 5.39
C ALA A 214 -0.23 -2.26 6.29
N SER A 215 -1.25 -2.59 7.09
CA SER A 215 -1.16 -3.62 8.12
C SER A 215 -1.20 -5.06 7.56
N GLU A 216 -2.14 -5.36 6.63
CA GLU A 216 -2.38 -6.75 6.19
C GLU A 216 -1.57 -7.15 4.95
N LYS A 217 -1.25 -6.20 4.07
CA LYS A 217 -0.63 -6.49 2.77
C LYS A 217 0.86 -6.19 2.75
N LEU A 218 1.27 -5.11 3.42
CA LEU A 218 2.64 -4.65 3.44
C LEU A 218 3.38 -5.00 4.74
N GLY A 219 2.66 -5.42 5.78
CA GLY A 219 3.26 -5.86 7.04
C GLY A 219 3.82 -4.74 7.90
N PHE A 220 3.24 -3.54 7.79
CA PHE A 220 3.54 -2.46 8.72
C PHE A 220 2.93 -2.73 10.09
N SER A 221 3.63 -2.33 11.13
CA SER A 221 3.12 -2.30 12.50
C SER A 221 2.36 -1.01 12.75
N TYR A 222 1.21 -1.09 13.39
CA TYR A 222 0.51 0.08 13.91
C TYR A 222 1.29 0.65 15.10
N CYS A 223 1.59 1.94 15.07
CA CYS A 223 2.43 2.62 16.06
C CYS A 223 1.63 3.56 16.97
N GLY A 224 0.44 3.96 16.56
CA GLY A 224 -0.37 4.94 17.29
C GLY A 224 -1.04 5.94 16.37
N GLU A 225 -1.33 7.14 16.86
CA GLU A 225 -1.91 8.24 16.09
C GLU A 225 -1.00 9.46 16.06
N VAL A 226 -0.96 10.14 14.91
CA VAL A 226 -0.29 11.44 14.71
C VAL A 226 -1.29 12.51 14.31
N ASP A 227 -0.96 13.76 14.56
CA ASP A 227 -1.76 14.92 14.15
C ASP A 227 -1.07 15.64 12.97
N VAL A 228 -1.72 15.64 11.81
CA VAL A 228 -1.20 16.28 10.59
C VAL A 228 -1.84 17.65 10.32
N SER A 229 -2.38 18.32 11.33
CA SER A 229 -3.05 19.63 11.20
C SER A 229 -2.16 20.71 10.59
N LEU A 230 -0.85 20.59 10.72
CA LEU A 230 0.11 21.50 10.08
C LEU A 230 0.14 21.34 8.55
N MET A 231 -0.20 20.16 8.04
CA MET A 231 -0.14 19.85 6.60
C MET A 231 -1.54 19.84 5.95
N ASP A 232 -2.58 19.50 6.70
CA ASP A 232 -3.97 19.35 6.25
C ASP A 232 -4.90 20.06 7.26
N PRO A 233 -4.86 21.42 7.33
CA PRO A 233 -5.69 22.17 8.24
C PRO A 233 -7.14 22.19 7.77
N GLY A 234 -8.08 21.91 8.67
CA GLY A 234 -9.51 22.11 8.40
C GLY A 234 -10.39 20.86 8.40
N HIS A 235 -9.81 19.69 8.57
CA HIS A 235 -10.51 18.40 8.69
C HIS A 235 -10.04 17.62 9.93
N ASP A 236 -10.60 16.42 10.14
CA ASP A 236 -10.05 15.52 11.14
C ASP A 236 -8.59 15.22 10.79
N SER A 237 -7.68 15.88 11.50
CA SER A 237 -6.24 15.82 11.28
C SER A 237 -5.59 14.57 11.88
N ARG A 238 -6.32 13.78 12.68
CA ARG A 238 -5.78 12.57 13.26
C ARG A 238 -5.64 11.45 12.25
N ARG A 239 -4.47 10.83 12.26
CA ARG A 239 -4.07 9.76 11.36
C ARG A 239 -3.55 8.56 12.13
N ASN A 240 -3.96 7.37 11.71
CA ASN A 240 -3.28 6.14 12.11
C ASN A 240 -1.87 6.13 11.55
N ALA A 241 -0.89 5.91 12.42
CA ALA A 241 0.53 5.89 12.10
C ALA A 241 1.06 4.46 12.05
N TYR A 242 1.85 4.18 11.04
CA TYR A 242 2.40 2.86 10.77
C TYR A 242 3.89 2.95 10.46
N GLU A 243 4.66 1.96 10.93
CA GLU A 243 6.08 1.85 10.63
C GLU A 243 6.46 0.41 10.29
N LYS A 244 7.40 0.27 9.36
CA LYS A 244 7.99 -1.01 9.02
C LYS A 244 9.50 -0.89 8.92
N LEU A 245 10.23 -1.78 9.61
CA LEU A 245 11.68 -1.90 9.55
C LEU A 245 12.11 -2.43 8.17
N ILE A 246 13.31 -2.01 7.74
CA ILE A 246 13.95 -2.41 6.49
C ILE A 246 14.95 -3.53 6.77
#